data_adebb05d3d2d33ceded3a5665996a139
#
_entry.id   adebb05d3d2d33ceded3a5665996a139
#
_cell.length_a   1.000
_cell.length_b   1.000
_cell.length_c   1.000
_cell.angle_alpha   90.00
_cell.angle_beta   90.00
_cell.angle_gamma   90.00
#
_symmetry.space_group_name_H-M   'P 1'
#
loop_
_entity.id
_entity.type
_entity.pdbx_description
1 polymer ?
#
loop_
_entity_poly.entity_id
_entity_poly.type
_entity_poly.pdbx_seq_one_letter_code
_entity_poly.pdbx_strand_id
1 'polypeptide(L)'
;MQSSVANSTSAHYQVGWNAWSSFNALMGLSPYPSTTDSITLSGNVIVPLTIAVATGFCAYAKYSLGLAPSTICGYLSGVAFFLKMAMHDADFLSSPPVLMARAGLRRLAAKDNTPSKSRLPVTLDMIQLYGTFAMSAVANLGHFGLYVAMSLAFACLLRRSEYIPCSASDHHIRANAVVFQLTDGSCLGSHEVSQADEVRLSGVLVHIPSSKCDQEGLGFTYAFSATAVLTRNIVFLLFRWAVQTHKAADAPFFSAFSKQGGKLWCIDATSLTNTLRIVARKVGFSPAQLCCFSTHSLRYGGASTLLAAGVDKYQIQLAGRWKSDAFMTYLLACHSLFERTQAALADASMLTCRSILQVSAR
;
A
#
# COMPACT_ATOMS: atom_id res chain seq x y z
N MET A 1 20.12 -13.13 14.24
CA MET A 1 19.01 -12.37 14.85
C MET A 1 18.62 -11.09 14.09
N GLN A 2 19.55 -10.35 13.46
CA GLN A 2 19.20 -9.17 12.64
C GLN A 2 18.30 -9.48 11.42
N SER A 3 18.31 -10.72 10.93
CA SER A 3 17.47 -11.19 9.81
C SER A 3 16.03 -11.55 10.20
N SER A 4 15.65 -11.47 11.48
CA SER A 4 14.29 -11.81 11.94
C SER A 4 13.23 -10.78 11.52
N VAL A 5 13.64 -9.58 11.10
CA VAL A 5 12.76 -8.53 10.58
C VAL A 5 13.37 -7.88 9.33
N ALA A 6 12.52 -7.39 8.43
CA ALA A 6 12.98 -6.69 7.23
C ALA A 6 13.80 -5.44 7.59
N ASN A 7 14.80 -5.10 6.78
CA ASN A 7 15.71 -3.95 7.01
C ASN A 7 14.96 -2.64 7.27
N SER A 8 13.88 -2.37 6.53
CA SER A 8 13.04 -1.18 6.74
C SER A 8 12.31 -1.18 8.09
N THR A 9 11.93 -2.35 8.58
CA THR A 9 11.32 -2.52 9.91
C THR A 9 12.35 -2.32 11.00
N SER A 10 13.55 -2.89 10.83
CA SER A 10 14.67 -2.72 11.75
C SER A 10 15.05 -1.24 11.90
N ALA A 11 15.18 -0.50 10.78
CA ALA A 11 15.45 0.93 10.82
C ALA A 11 14.36 1.73 11.55
N HIS A 12 13.08 1.41 11.33
CA HIS A 12 11.98 2.05 12.03
C HIS A 12 11.98 1.72 13.53
N TYR A 13 12.26 0.49 13.90
CA TYR A 13 12.39 0.06 15.29
C TYR A 13 13.54 0.76 16.00
N GLN A 14 14.68 0.96 15.30
CA GLN A 14 15.82 1.70 15.85
C GLN A 14 15.44 3.15 16.21
N VAL A 15 14.67 3.82 15.36
CA VAL A 15 14.19 5.19 15.65
C VAL A 15 13.31 5.20 16.91
N GLY A 16 12.41 4.22 17.05
CA GLY A 16 11.57 4.08 18.24
C GLY A 16 12.39 3.80 19.49
N TRP A 17 13.39 2.93 19.39
CA TRP A 17 14.31 2.63 20.50
C TRP A 17 15.14 3.85 20.92
N ASN A 18 15.66 4.61 19.96
CA ASN A 18 16.41 5.83 20.25
C ASN A 18 15.55 6.86 21.00
N ALA A 19 14.30 7.06 20.56
CA ALA A 19 13.35 7.94 21.24
C ALA A 19 13.04 7.47 22.68
N TRP A 20 12.85 6.16 22.87
CA TRP A 20 12.65 5.54 24.18
C TRP A 20 13.87 5.75 25.09
N SER A 21 15.06 5.48 24.57
CA SER A 21 16.32 5.64 25.35
C SER A 21 16.54 7.11 25.75
N SER A 22 16.28 8.05 24.84
CA SER A 22 16.37 9.48 25.12
C SER A 22 15.36 9.91 26.22
N PHE A 23 14.12 9.41 26.15
CA PHE A 23 13.11 9.69 27.16
C PHE A 23 13.53 9.15 28.54
N ASN A 24 14.01 7.90 28.61
CA ASN A 24 14.45 7.34 29.88
C ASN A 24 15.67 8.09 30.45
N ALA A 25 16.62 8.50 29.61
CA ALA A 25 17.76 9.32 30.03
C ALA A 25 17.31 10.68 30.62
N LEU A 26 16.30 11.34 30.01
CA LEU A 26 15.71 12.57 30.55
C LEU A 26 15.08 12.37 31.93
N MET A 27 14.56 11.17 32.20
CA MET A 27 13.97 10.81 33.49
C MET A 27 15.00 10.27 34.51
N GLY A 28 16.28 10.21 34.14
CA GLY A 28 17.34 9.60 34.98
C GLY A 28 17.21 8.08 35.11
N LEU A 29 16.55 7.41 34.14
CA LEU A 29 16.25 5.99 34.17
C LEU A 29 17.06 5.23 33.11
N SER A 30 17.25 3.92 33.36
CA SER A 30 17.74 2.99 32.33
C SER A 30 16.70 2.78 31.22
N PRO A 31 17.11 2.62 29.94
CA PRO A 31 16.19 2.19 28.89
C PRO A 31 15.67 0.75 29.08
N TYR A 32 16.23 0.02 30.03
CA TYR A 32 15.81 -1.31 30.50
C TYR A 32 15.17 -1.17 31.88
N PRO A 33 13.88 -0.80 31.98
CA PRO A 33 13.25 -0.53 33.27
C PRO A 33 13.14 -1.81 34.11
N SER A 34 13.37 -1.64 35.41
CA SER A 34 13.19 -2.73 36.38
C SER A 34 11.73 -3.15 36.45
N THR A 35 11.48 -4.46 36.44
CA THR A 35 10.13 -5.04 36.56
C THR A 35 9.67 -5.16 38.02
N THR A 36 10.57 -5.02 38.98
CA THR A 36 10.30 -5.11 40.42
C THR A 36 9.99 -3.77 41.07
N ASP A 37 10.43 -2.67 40.44
CA ASP A 37 10.24 -1.33 41.01
C ASP A 37 8.83 -0.81 40.77
N SER A 38 8.35 -0.02 41.71
CA SER A 38 7.04 0.65 41.64
C SER A 38 7.15 2.10 42.09
N ILE A 39 6.21 2.92 41.61
CA ILE A 39 6.04 4.29 42.02
C ILE A 39 4.66 4.49 42.67
N THR A 40 4.57 5.37 43.62
CA THR A 40 3.30 5.77 44.21
C THR A 40 2.82 7.05 43.54
N LEU A 41 1.66 6.98 42.91
CA LEU A 41 0.98 8.14 42.33
C LEU A 41 0.13 8.86 43.40
N SER A 42 -0.36 10.06 43.07
CA SER A 42 -1.33 10.80 43.88
C SER A 42 -2.53 9.92 44.22
N GLY A 43 -2.95 9.90 45.50
CA GLY A 43 -4.02 9.04 46.00
C GLY A 43 -3.58 7.63 46.41
N ASN A 44 -2.28 7.46 46.71
CA ASN A 44 -1.67 6.19 47.16
C ASN A 44 -1.81 5.01 46.18
N VAL A 45 -1.96 5.30 44.89
CA VAL A 45 -2.01 4.25 43.86
C VAL A 45 -0.59 3.81 43.56
N ILE A 46 -0.27 2.55 43.84
CA ILE A 46 1.03 1.94 43.51
C ILE A 46 0.96 1.41 42.07
N VAL A 47 1.89 1.86 41.21
CA VAL A 47 1.99 1.44 39.78
C VAL A 47 3.39 0.90 39.53
N PRO A 48 3.51 -0.25 38.84
CA PRO A 48 4.83 -0.73 38.39
C PRO A 48 5.55 0.36 37.59
N LEU A 49 6.85 0.52 37.84
CA LEU A 49 7.68 1.54 37.17
C LEU A 49 7.65 1.35 35.64
N THR A 50 7.67 0.12 35.15
CA THR A 50 7.56 -0.21 33.73
C THR A 50 6.31 0.38 33.05
N ILE A 51 5.16 0.27 33.73
CA ILE A 51 3.88 0.81 33.24
C ILE A 51 3.89 2.34 33.28
N ALA A 52 4.39 2.94 34.36
CA ALA A 52 4.50 4.39 34.48
C ALA A 52 5.40 4.99 33.40
N VAL A 53 6.55 4.37 33.15
CA VAL A 53 7.50 4.79 32.11
C VAL A 53 6.87 4.63 30.72
N ALA A 54 6.19 3.52 30.44
CA ALA A 54 5.55 3.31 29.11
C ALA A 54 4.42 4.30 28.84
N THR A 55 3.58 4.59 29.85
CA THR A 55 2.50 5.59 29.72
C THR A 55 3.06 7.00 29.61
N GLY A 56 4.10 7.32 30.40
CA GLY A 56 4.84 8.59 30.33
C GLY A 56 5.48 8.79 28.96
N PHE A 57 6.09 7.76 28.38
CA PHE A 57 6.63 7.81 27.02
C PHE A 57 5.54 8.09 25.99
N CYS A 58 4.35 7.51 26.11
CA CYS A 58 3.23 7.82 25.23
C CYS A 58 2.87 9.32 25.26
N ALA A 59 2.83 9.92 26.44
CA ALA A 59 2.58 11.35 26.60
C ALA A 59 3.74 12.19 26.02
N TYR A 60 4.97 11.88 26.36
CA TYR A 60 6.17 12.54 25.83
C TYR A 60 6.20 12.50 24.28
N ALA A 61 5.96 11.32 23.70
CA ALA A 61 5.97 11.16 22.25
C ALA A 61 4.86 11.97 21.55
N LYS A 62 3.70 12.12 22.19
CA LYS A 62 2.61 12.95 21.66
C LYS A 62 2.90 14.45 21.82
N TYR A 63 3.27 14.90 23.01
CA TYR A 63 3.28 16.32 23.34
C TYR A 63 4.64 16.99 23.12
N SER A 64 5.75 16.27 23.35
CA SER A 64 7.10 16.81 23.14
C SER A 64 7.63 16.54 21.76
N LEU A 65 7.39 15.34 21.20
CA LEU A 65 7.84 14.98 19.84
C LEU A 65 6.78 15.23 18.76
N GLY A 66 5.55 15.57 19.09
CA GLY A 66 4.47 15.85 18.13
C GLY A 66 4.04 14.64 17.30
N LEU A 67 4.28 13.41 17.76
CA LEU A 67 4.08 12.21 16.96
C LEU A 67 2.60 11.82 16.85
N ALA A 68 2.24 11.28 15.69
CA ALA A 68 0.92 10.68 15.48
C ALA A 68 0.77 9.39 16.30
N PRO A 69 -0.46 9.05 16.77
CA PRO A 69 -0.70 7.83 17.57
C PRO A 69 -0.23 6.53 16.91
N SER A 70 -0.33 6.42 15.57
CA SER A 70 0.17 5.26 14.82
C SER A 70 1.69 5.15 14.87
N THR A 71 2.41 6.27 14.83
CA THR A 71 3.87 6.32 14.96
C THR A 71 4.30 5.93 16.36
N ILE A 72 3.60 6.41 17.41
CA ILE A 72 3.86 6.03 18.81
C ILE A 72 3.69 4.52 18.98
N CYS A 73 2.63 3.93 18.42
CA CYS A 73 2.44 2.48 18.45
C CYS A 73 3.59 1.72 17.76
N GLY A 74 4.08 2.24 16.63
CA GLY A 74 5.24 1.66 15.92
C GLY A 74 6.53 1.76 16.76
N TYR A 75 6.74 2.87 17.45
CA TYR A 75 7.88 3.06 18.36
C TYR A 75 7.85 2.07 19.52
N LEU A 76 6.68 1.89 20.16
CA LEU A 76 6.52 0.88 21.22
C LEU A 76 6.76 -0.55 20.73
N SER A 77 6.40 -0.84 19.46
CA SER A 77 6.76 -2.14 18.86
C SER A 77 8.27 -2.30 18.70
N GLY A 78 8.99 -1.21 18.35
CA GLY A 78 10.45 -1.18 18.32
C GLY A 78 11.06 -1.38 19.70
N VAL A 79 10.51 -0.71 20.72
CA VAL A 79 10.93 -0.89 22.12
C VAL A 79 10.76 -2.34 22.55
N ALA A 80 9.59 -2.95 22.30
CA ALA A 80 9.34 -4.36 22.60
C ALA A 80 10.35 -5.30 21.91
N PHE A 81 10.67 -4.99 20.64
CA PHE A 81 11.68 -5.78 19.92
C PHE A 81 13.05 -5.71 20.58
N PHE A 82 13.55 -4.52 20.91
CA PHE A 82 14.88 -4.38 21.52
C PHE A 82 14.95 -4.91 22.94
N LEU A 83 13.89 -4.74 23.74
CA LEU A 83 13.83 -5.36 25.07
C LEU A 83 13.92 -6.88 24.98
N LYS A 84 13.13 -7.52 24.12
CA LYS A 84 13.17 -8.98 23.90
C LYS A 84 14.52 -9.45 23.36
N MET A 85 15.15 -8.69 22.47
CA MET A 85 16.50 -8.96 21.98
C MET A 85 17.55 -8.95 23.09
N ALA A 86 17.39 -8.05 24.09
CA ALA A 86 18.23 -7.94 25.25
C ALA A 86 17.80 -8.86 26.41
N MET A 87 16.88 -9.82 26.16
CA MET A 87 16.33 -10.76 27.13
C MET A 87 15.60 -10.10 28.33
N HIS A 88 15.07 -8.87 28.10
CA HIS A 88 14.21 -8.19 29.06
C HIS A 88 12.74 -8.46 28.79
N ASP A 89 11.92 -8.42 29.84
CA ASP A 89 10.47 -8.48 29.69
C ASP A 89 9.94 -7.23 28.95
N ALA A 90 9.02 -7.46 28.04
CA ALA A 90 8.34 -6.42 27.26
C ALA A 90 6.80 -6.50 27.35
N ASP A 91 6.26 -7.42 28.14
CA ASP A 91 4.82 -7.68 28.19
C ASP A 91 4.05 -6.53 28.85
N PHE A 92 4.71 -5.73 29.70
CA PHE A 92 4.15 -4.51 30.26
C PHE A 92 3.67 -3.52 29.18
N LEU A 93 4.26 -3.53 27.97
CA LEU A 93 3.84 -2.68 26.84
C LEU A 93 2.46 -3.08 26.27
N SER A 94 2.00 -4.28 26.60
CA SER A 94 0.67 -4.81 26.25
C SER A 94 -0.29 -4.79 27.44
N SER A 95 0.12 -4.25 28.59
CA SER A 95 -0.73 -4.15 29.77
C SER A 95 -1.94 -3.24 29.56
N PRO A 96 -3.08 -3.47 30.26
CA PRO A 96 -4.27 -2.67 30.12
C PRO A 96 -4.05 -1.15 30.22
N PRO A 97 -3.26 -0.61 31.19
CA PRO A 97 -3.03 0.84 31.29
C PRO A 97 -2.33 1.40 30.04
N VAL A 98 -1.32 0.72 29.50
CA VAL A 98 -0.63 1.17 28.29
C VAL A 98 -1.55 1.09 27.06
N LEU A 99 -2.37 0.06 26.93
CA LEU A 99 -3.39 -0.03 25.88
C LEU A 99 -4.43 1.09 26.00
N MET A 100 -4.86 1.42 27.22
CA MET A 100 -5.76 2.55 27.48
C MET A 100 -5.13 3.89 27.11
N ALA A 101 -3.86 4.12 27.45
CA ALA A 101 -3.12 5.32 27.04
C ALA A 101 -3.07 5.44 25.49
N ARG A 102 -2.74 4.36 24.80
CA ARG A 102 -2.75 4.32 23.31
C ARG A 102 -4.14 4.60 22.72
N ALA A 103 -5.19 4.06 23.32
CA ALA A 103 -6.57 4.32 22.90
C ALA A 103 -6.97 5.78 23.17
N GLY A 104 -6.55 6.35 24.31
CA GLY A 104 -6.72 7.76 24.66
C GLY A 104 -6.08 8.70 23.63
N LEU A 105 -4.83 8.42 23.24
CA LEU A 105 -4.13 9.19 22.21
C LEU A 105 -4.87 9.19 20.85
N ARG A 106 -5.44 8.06 20.44
CA ARG A 106 -6.25 7.98 19.21
C ARG A 106 -7.51 8.84 19.30
N ARG A 107 -8.20 8.81 20.44
CA ARG A 107 -9.40 9.63 20.68
C ARG A 107 -9.08 11.13 20.71
N LEU A 108 -7.98 11.53 21.33
CA LEU A 108 -7.52 12.91 21.32
C LEU A 108 -7.19 13.38 19.89
N ALA A 109 -6.44 12.58 19.12
CA ALA A 109 -6.12 12.93 17.74
C ALA A 109 -7.37 13.05 16.85
N ALA A 110 -8.42 12.26 17.13
CA ALA A 110 -9.70 12.37 16.43
C ALA A 110 -10.45 13.66 16.79
N LYS A 111 -10.37 14.11 18.06
CA LYS A 111 -10.97 15.39 18.53
C LYS A 111 -10.23 16.61 17.99
N ASP A 112 -8.91 16.54 17.87
CA ASP A 112 -8.07 17.63 17.35
C ASP A 112 -8.28 17.90 15.87
N ASN A 113 -9.29 17.25 15.23
CA ASN A 113 -9.56 17.34 13.80
C ASN A 113 -8.28 17.22 12.95
N THR A 114 -7.24 16.57 13.49
CA THR A 114 -6.06 16.23 12.70
C THR A 114 -6.57 15.31 11.60
N PRO A 115 -6.72 15.77 10.36
CA PRO A 115 -7.35 14.96 9.34
C PRO A 115 -6.51 13.69 9.24
N SER A 116 -7.09 12.57 9.64
CA SER A 116 -6.57 11.30 9.19
C SER A 116 -6.44 11.48 7.69
N LYS A 117 -5.22 11.40 7.15
CA LYS A 117 -5.00 11.48 5.70
C LYS A 117 -5.69 10.27 5.09
N SER A 118 -7.03 10.32 5.02
CA SER A 118 -7.81 9.29 4.36
C SER A 118 -7.37 9.31 2.91
N ARG A 119 -6.80 8.23 2.45
CA ARG A 119 -6.36 8.11 1.06
C ARG A 119 -7.58 8.04 0.17
N LEU A 120 -7.54 8.80 -0.91
CA LEU A 120 -8.56 8.72 -1.94
C LEU A 120 -8.15 7.71 -3.01
N PRO A 121 -9.10 6.93 -3.54
CA PRO A 121 -8.84 6.00 -4.64
C PRO A 121 -8.58 6.78 -5.93
N VAL A 122 -7.67 6.29 -6.75
CA VAL A 122 -7.57 6.67 -8.16
C VAL A 122 -8.69 5.97 -8.92
N THR A 123 -9.41 6.67 -9.78
CA THR A 123 -10.45 6.07 -10.64
C THR A 123 -9.90 5.67 -11.98
N LEU A 124 -10.61 4.77 -12.68
CA LEU A 124 -10.24 4.37 -14.04
C LEU A 124 -10.24 5.57 -14.99
N ASP A 125 -11.22 6.49 -14.86
CA ASP A 125 -11.30 7.70 -15.67
C ASP A 125 -10.07 8.61 -15.51
N MET A 126 -9.50 8.69 -14.29
CA MET A 126 -8.26 9.41 -14.05
C MET A 126 -7.09 8.81 -14.84
N ILE A 127 -7.00 7.47 -14.87
CA ILE A 127 -5.95 6.77 -15.62
C ILE A 127 -6.15 6.98 -17.11
N GLN A 128 -7.37 6.87 -17.63
CA GLN A 128 -7.71 7.09 -19.03
C GLN A 128 -7.44 8.53 -19.48
N LEU A 129 -7.83 9.52 -18.66
CA LEU A 129 -7.56 10.94 -18.94
C LEU A 129 -6.05 11.19 -19.07
N TYR A 130 -5.25 10.63 -18.15
CA TYR A 130 -3.81 10.74 -18.26
C TYR A 130 -3.26 9.96 -19.47
N GLY A 131 -3.82 8.81 -19.77
CA GLY A 131 -3.46 7.97 -20.91
C GLY A 131 -3.64 8.71 -22.25
N THR A 132 -4.74 9.45 -22.43
CA THR A 132 -4.97 10.27 -23.61
C THR A 132 -3.83 11.29 -23.80
N PHE A 133 -3.40 11.96 -22.73
CA PHE A 133 -2.25 12.86 -22.79
C PHE A 133 -0.95 12.10 -23.05
N ALA A 134 -0.67 11.02 -22.29
CA ALA A 134 0.59 10.28 -22.37
C ALA A 134 0.82 9.59 -23.72
N MET A 135 -0.24 9.32 -24.46
CA MET A 135 -0.21 8.74 -25.82
C MET A 135 -0.16 9.81 -26.92
N SER A 136 -0.27 11.09 -26.59
CA SER A 136 -0.20 12.15 -27.60
C SER A 136 1.24 12.38 -28.08
N ALA A 137 1.37 13.01 -29.25
CA ALA A 137 2.66 13.31 -29.88
C ALA A 137 3.54 14.31 -29.06
N VAL A 138 2.93 15.08 -28.15
CA VAL A 138 3.66 16.03 -27.28
C VAL A 138 4.19 15.38 -26.01
N ALA A 139 3.74 14.17 -25.67
CA ALA A 139 4.22 13.44 -24.52
C ALA A 139 5.59 12.81 -24.80
N ASN A 140 6.46 12.82 -23.79
CA ASN A 140 7.75 12.15 -23.87
C ASN A 140 7.67 10.73 -23.28
N LEU A 141 8.76 9.97 -23.44
CA LEU A 141 8.88 8.61 -22.90
C LEU A 141 8.61 8.54 -21.38
N GLY A 142 8.93 9.59 -20.61
CA GLY A 142 8.67 9.65 -19.17
C GLY A 142 7.17 9.65 -18.85
N HIS A 143 6.37 10.43 -19.58
CA HIS A 143 4.91 10.42 -19.43
C HIS A 143 4.30 9.09 -19.85
N PHE A 144 4.78 8.50 -20.94
CA PHE A 144 4.33 7.19 -21.37
C PHE A 144 4.65 6.13 -20.31
N GLY A 145 5.86 6.11 -19.78
CA GLY A 145 6.27 5.19 -18.71
C GLY A 145 5.44 5.34 -17.43
N LEU A 146 5.14 6.58 -17.01
CA LEU A 146 4.24 6.84 -15.88
C LEU A 146 2.84 6.27 -16.13
N TYR A 147 2.31 6.42 -17.34
CA TYR A 147 1.01 5.86 -17.72
C TYR A 147 1.00 4.33 -17.65
N VAL A 148 2.01 3.68 -18.22
CA VAL A 148 2.15 2.20 -18.18
C VAL A 148 2.26 1.71 -16.73
N ALA A 149 3.09 2.37 -15.91
CA ALA A 149 3.27 2.03 -14.50
C ALA A 149 1.97 2.20 -13.69
N MET A 150 1.23 3.30 -13.92
CA MET A 150 -0.07 3.54 -13.28
C MET A 150 -1.09 2.47 -13.68
N SER A 151 -1.16 2.13 -14.96
CA SER A 151 -2.09 1.13 -15.49
C SER A 151 -1.82 -0.25 -14.89
N LEU A 152 -0.56 -0.69 -14.88
CA LEU A 152 -0.18 -1.97 -14.27
C LEU A 152 -0.41 -1.98 -12.77
N ALA A 153 0.00 -0.93 -12.05
CA ALA A 153 -0.14 -0.84 -10.60
C ALA A 153 -1.62 -0.85 -10.17
N PHE A 154 -2.49 -0.25 -10.96
CA PHE A 154 -3.94 -0.28 -10.75
C PHE A 154 -4.52 -1.67 -11.02
N ALA A 155 -4.21 -2.29 -12.16
CA ALA A 155 -4.76 -3.57 -12.57
C ALA A 155 -4.30 -4.73 -11.67
N CYS A 156 -3.01 -4.75 -11.28
CA CYS A 156 -2.42 -5.78 -10.41
C CYS A 156 -2.45 -5.41 -8.92
N LEU A 157 -3.10 -4.32 -8.53
CA LEU A 157 -3.14 -3.88 -7.14
C LEU A 157 -1.74 -3.81 -6.50
N LEU A 158 -0.73 -3.26 -7.20
CA LEU A 158 0.66 -3.30 -6.78
C LEU A 158 0.94 -2.35 -5.62
N ARG A 159 1.87 -2.76 -4.74
CA ARG A 159 2.51 -1.85 -3.79
C ARG A 159 3.61 -1.06 -4.51
N ARG A 160 3.90 0.14 -4.05
CA ARG A 160 4.94 1.00 -4.63
C ARG A 160 6.28 0.27 -4.83
N SER A 161 6.75 -0.47 -3.84
CA SER A 161 8.03 -1.18 -3.90
C SER A 161 8.06 -2.33 -4.92
N GLU A 162 6.91 -2.75 -5.43
CA GLU A 162 6.81 -3.85 -6.39
C GLU A 162 7.02 -3.36 -7.84
N TYR A 163 6.88 -2.06 -8.11
CA TYR A 163 7.06 -1.52 -9.47
C TYR A 163 7.96 -0.27 -9.54
N ILE A 164 8.25 0.38 -8.41
CA ILE A 164 9.20 1.50 -8.35
C ILE A 164 10.42 1.05 -7.55
N PRO A 165 11.63 1.07 -8.14
CA PRO A 165 12.85 0.77 -7.42
C PRO A 165 13.02 1.67 -6.20
N CYS A 166 13.45 1.10 -5.08
CA CYS A 166 13.81 1.86 -3.90
C CYS A 166 15.01 1.21 -3.19
N SER A 167 15.83 2.04 -2.56
CA SER A 167 17.05 1.60 -1.86
C SER A 167 16.79 0.64 -0.69
N ALA A 168 15.55 0.64 -0.15
CA ALA A 168 15.19 -0.15 1.02
C ALA A 168 14.66 -1.55 0.70
N SER A 169 14.40 -1.88 -0.56
CA SER A 169 13.87 -3.20 -0.96
C SER A 169 14.13 -3.50 -2.44
N ASP A 170 14.40 -4.75 -2.74
CA ASP A 170 14.60 -5.26 -4.11
C ASP A 170 13.38 -6.08 -4.58
N HIS A 171 12.17 -5.56 -4.33
CA HIS A 171 10.92 -6.24 -4.68
C HIS A 171 10.36 -5.79 -6.04
N HIS A 172 11.03 -4.89 -6.75
CA HIS A 172 10.50 -4.31 -7.98
C HIS A 172 10.59 -5.29 -9.17
N ILE A 173 9.63 -5.18 -10.07
CA ILE A 173 9.58 -5.94 -11.32
C ILE A 173 10.82 -5.59 -12.14
N ARG A 174 11.57 -6.63 -12.58
CA ARG A 174 12.68 -6.53 -13.53
C ARG A 174 12.20 -6.88 -14.95
N ALA A 175 13.00 -6.55 -15.96
CA ALA A 175 12.63 -6.81 -17.34
C ALA A 175 12.40 -8.29 -17.62
N ASN A 176 13.22 -9.19 -17.07
CA ASN A 176 13.04 -10.64 -17.22
C ASN A 176 11.80 -11.21 -16.51
N ALA A 177 11.20 -10.45 -15.61
CA ALA A 177 9.96 -10.83 -14.91
C ALA A 177 8.69 -10.52 -15.73
N VAL A 178 8.83 -9.89 -16.90
CA VAL A 178 7.73 -9.61 -17.83
C VAL A 178 7.96 -10.42 -19.10
N VAL A 179 7.09 -11.39 -19.36
CA VAL A 179 7.22 -12.37 -20.45
C VAL A 179 5.98 -12.28 -21.34
N PHE A 180 6.20 -12.00 -22.61
CA PHE A 180 5.14 -11.94 -23.64
C PHE A 180 4.90 -13.32 -24.24
N GLN A 181 3.64 -13.68 -24.35
CA GLN A 181 3.19 -14.91 -25.01
C GLN A 181 2.78 -14.57 -26.44
N LEU A 182 3.15 -15.41 -27.38
CA LEU A 182 2.85 -15.25 -28.78
C LEU A 182 1.80 -16.29 -29.24
N THR A 183 1.17 -16.04 -30.40
CA THR A 183 0.10 -16.88 -30.93
C THR A 183 0.56 -18.28 -31.35
N ASP A 184 1.86 -18.45 -31.59
CA ASP A 184 2.48 -19.76 -31.91
C ASP A 184 2.85 -20.56 -30.64
N GLY A 185 2.52 -20.05 -29.46
CA GLY A 185 2.84 -20.66 -28.17
C GLY A 185 4.25 -20.32 -27.61
N SER A 186 5.08 -19.62 -28.38
CA SER A 186 6.39 -19.17 -27.91
C SER A 186 6.27 -18.05 -26.91
N CYS A 187 7.30 -17.87 -26.08
CA CYS A 187 7.40 -16.83 -25.07
C CYS A 187 8.68 -16.03 -25.23
N LEU A 188 8.58 -14.70 -25.12
CA LEU A 188 9.72 -13.79 -25.20
C LEU A 188 9.80 -12.93 -23.93
N GLY A 189 10.97 -12.83 -23.35
CA GLY A 189 11.25 -11.87 -22.27
C GLY A 189 11.09 -10.43 -22.78
N SER A 190 10.73 -9.50 -21.92
CA SER A 190 10.54 -8.10 -22.33
C SER A 190 11.81 -7.43 -22.87
N HIS A 191 12.98 -8.02 -22.63
CA HIS A 191 14.27 -7.58 -23.15
C HIS A 191 14.59 -8.16 -24.54
N GLU A 192 13.79 -9.11 -25.04
CA GLU A 192 13.98 -9.83 -26.31
C GLU A 192 13.01 -9.36 -27.39
N VAL A 193 11.87 -8.74 -27.01
CA VAL A 193 10.81 -8.34 -27.94
C VAL A 193 11.24 -7.22 -28.89
N SER A 194 10.73 -7.29 -30.11
CA SER A 194 10.87 -6.29 -31.15
C SER A 194 9.50 -5.81 -31.65
N GLN A 195 9.45 -4.72 -32.41
CA GLN A 195 8.19 -4.22 -33.00
C GLN A 195 7.49 -5.24 -33.90
N ALA A 196 8.24 -6.14 -34.53
CA ALA A 196 7.68 -7.17 -35.40
C ALA A 196 6.81 -8.21 -34.66
N ASP A 197 6.99 -8.34 -33.34
CA ASP A 197 6.26 -9.31 -32.52
C ASP A 197 4.85 -8.82 -32.14
N GLU A 198 4.53 -7.53 -32.37
CA GLU A 198 3.25 -6.93 -31.97
C GLU A 198 2.03 -7.68 -32.54
N VAL A 199 2.12 -8.12 -33.78
CA VAL A 199 1.02 -8.81 -34.49
C VAL A 199 0.79 -10.24 -33.98
N ARG A 200 1.76 -10.81 -33.28
CA ARG A 200 1.71 -12.17 -32.77
C ARG A 200 1.39 -12.24 -31.27
N LEU A 201 1.16 -11.08 -30.61
CA LEU A 201 0.89 -11.06 -29.18
C LEU A 201 -0.40 -11.80 -28.84
N SER A 202 -0.33 -12.76 -27.93
CA SER A 202 -1.48 -13.45 -27.34
C SER A 202 -1.69 -13.13 -25.88
N GLY A 203 -0.64 -12.71 -25.15
CA GLY A 203 -0.74 -12.38 -23.74
C GLY A 203 0.57 -11.87 -23.13
N VAL A 204 0.53 -11.59 -21.83
CA VAL A 204 1.71 -11.24 -21.03
C VAL A 204 1.60 -11.84 -19.64
N LEU A 205 2.71 -12.38 -19.16
CA LEU A 205 2.91 -12.80 -17.77
C LEU A 205 3.75 -11.74 -17.07
N VAL A 206 3.29 -11.30 -15.89
CA VAL A 206 4.02 -10.35 -15.04
C VAL A 206 4.28 -11.02 -13.71
N HIS A 207 5.53 -11.36 -13.45
CA HIS A 207 5.95 -11.98 -12.21
C HIS A 207 6.39 -10.93 -11.19
N ILE A 208 5.81 -10.99 -10.00
CA ILE A 208 6.21 -10.20 -8.84
C ILE A 208 7.12 -11.09 -7.98
N PRO A 209 8.43 -10.82 -7.90
CA PRO A 209 9.38 -11.78 -7.31
C PRO A 209 9.21 -11.94 -5.80
N SER A 210 8.77 -10.89 -5.14
CA SER A 210 8.54 -10.89 -3.69
C SER A 210 7.70 -9.70 -3.27
N SER A 211 7.23 -9.69 -2.03
CA SER A 211 6.48 -8.54 -1.48
C SER A 211 6.67 -8.44 0.03
N LYS A 212 6.26 -7.31 0.61
CA LYS A 212 6.30 -7.13 2.08
C LYS A 212 5.58 -8.25 2.86
N CYS A 213 4.60 -8.91 2.27
CA CYS A 213 3.85 -10.00 2.90
C CYS A 213 4.35 -11.39 2.47
N ASP A 214 5.25 -11.45 1.49
CA ASP A 214 5.88 -12.65 0.97
C ASP A 214 7.38 -12.59 1.31
N GLN A 215 7.69 -12.98 2.54
CA GLN A 215 9.07 -12.95 3.06
C GLN A 215 9.89 -14.17 2.63
N GLU A 216 9.22 -15.19 2.11
CA GLU A 216 9.84 -16.43 1.60
C GLU A 216 10.23 -16.28 0.12
N GLY A 217 9.75 -15.22 -0.56
CA GLY A 217 10.07 -14.96 -1.96
C GLY A 217 9.43 -15.94 -2.93
N LEU A 218 8.25 -16.48 -2.60
CA LEU A 218 7.50 -17.38 -3.49
C LEU A 218 7.01 -16.66 -4.74
N GLY A 219 6.83 -15.34 -4.65
CA GLY A 219 6.36 -14.51 -5.75
C GLY A 219 4.89 -14.71 -6.10
N PHE A 220 4.47 -14.00 -7.14
CA PHE A 220 3.12 -14.11 -7.70
C PHE A 220 3.13 -13.70 -9.17
N THR A 221 2.47 -14.47 -10.03
CA THR A 221 2.39 -14.17 -11.47
C THR A 221 0.98 -13.77 -11.86
N TYR A 222 0.85 -12.60 -12.48
CA TYR A 222 -0.36 -12.17 -13.17
C TYR A 222 -0.28 -12.56 -14.64
N ALA A 223 -1.40 -13.06 -15.19
CA ALA A 223 -1.54 -13.38 -16.60
C ALA A 223 -2.60 -12.48 -17.23
N PHE A 224 -2.28 -11.84 -18.34
CA PHE A 224 -3.20 -11.02 -19.13
C PHE A 224 -3.27 -11.55 -20.55
N SER A 225 -4.50 -11.77 -21.05
CA SER A 225 -4.74 -12.19 -22.43
C SER A 225 -4.94 -10.97 -23.34
N ALA A 226 -4.36 -10.99 -24.53
CA ALA A 226 -4.59 -10.00 -25.57
C ALA A 226 -5.96 -10.16 -26.26
N THR A 227 -6.65 -11.30 -26.08
CA THR A 227 -7.97 -11.55 -26.65
C THR A 227 -9.10 -10.92 -25.83
N ALA A 228 -8.91 -10.74 -24.51
CA ALA A 228 -9.90 -10.11 -23.66
C ALA A 228 -9.82 -8.59 -23.78
N VAL A 229 -10.92 -7.94 -24.12
CA VAL A 229 -11.00 -6.49 -24.37
C VAL A 229 -10.43 -5.66 -23.22
N LEU A 230 -10.71 -6.05 -21.97
CA LEU A 230 -10.27 -5.32 -20.78
C LEU A 230 -8.76 -5.46 -20.50
N THR A 231 -8.15 -6.60 -20.80
CA THR A 231 -6.73 -6.87 -20.55
C THR A 231 -5.84 -6.56 -21.74
N ARG A 232 -6.41 -6.48 -22.93
CA ARG A 232 -5.70 -6.16 -24.18
C ARG A 232 -4.87 -4.88 -24.07
N ASN A 233 -5.43 -3.83 -23.49
CA ASN A 233 -4.71 -2.56 -23.34
C ASN A 233 -3.45 -2.72 -22.46
N ILE A 234 -3.49 -3.51 -21.40
CA ILE A 234 -2.33 -3.76 -20.53
C ILE A 234 -1.23 -4.49 -21.30
N VAL A 235 -1.59 -5.53 -22.06
CA VAL A 235 -0.62 -6.29 -22.88
C VAL A 235 0.12 -5.36 -23.85
N PHE A 236 -0.63 -4.56 -24.63
CA PHE A 236 -0.04 -3.64 -25.61
C PHE A 236 0.75 -2.49 -24.96
N LEU A 237 0.32 -1.96 -23.82
CA LEU A 237 1.05 -0.91 -23.13
C LEU A 237 2.41 -1.42 -22.62
N LEU A 238 2.43 -2.61 -22.00
CA LEU A 238 3.66 -3.23 -21.51
C LEU A 238 4.60 -3.58 -22.67
N PHE A 239 4.04 -4.11 -23.76
CA PHE A 239 4.81 -4.44 -24.96
C PHE A 239 5.48 -3.19 -25.56
N ARG A 240 4.71 -2.13 -25.84
CA ARG A 240 5.25 -0.88 -26.40
C ARG A 240 6.30 -0.26 -25.47
N TRP A 241 6.10 -0.33 -24.16
CA TRP A 241 7.11 0.13 -23.20
C TRP A 241 8.39 -0.70 -23.31
N ALA A 242 8.30 -2.01 -23.39
CA ALA A 242 9.43 -2.92 -23.55
C ALA A 242 10.22 -2.61 -24.83
N VAL A 243 9.53 -2.54 -25.99
CA VAL A 243 10.13 -2.22 -27.29
C VAL A 243 10.80 -0.85 -27.31
N GLN A 244 10.17 0.18 -26.73
CA GLN A 244 10.73 1.54 -26.75
C GLN A 244 11.93 1.72 -25.81
N THR A 245 12.10 0.87 -24.82
CA THR A 245 13.11 1.07 -23.80
C THR A 245 14.31 0.12 -23.89
N HIS A 246 14.22 -0.99 -24.61
CA HIS A 246 15.28 -1.98 -24.86
C HIS A 246 16.31 -2.06 -23.73
N LYS A 247 16.01 -2.79 -22.68
CA LYS A 247 16.84 -2.84 -21.48
C LYS A 247 17.38 -4.24 -21.21
N ALA A 248 18.44 -4.32 -20.40
CA ALA A 248 18.98 -5.61 -19.94
C ALA A 248 17.93 -6.38 -19.11
N ALA A 249 18.04 -7.69 -19.09
CA ALA A 249 17.10 -8.60 -18.42
C ALA A 249 16.93 -8.32 -16.92
N ASP A 250 17.99 -7.91 -16.25
CA ASP A 250 18.04 -7.60 -14.82
C ASP A 250 17.69 -6.16 -14.46
N ALA A 251 17.56 -5.28 -15.47
CA ALA A 251 17.21 -3.88 -15.25
C ALA A 251 15.77 -3.73 -14.70
N PRO A 252 15.50 -2.70 -13.89
CA PRO A 252 14.14 -2.38 -13.47
C PRO A 252 13.22 -2.21 -14.69
N PHE A 253 12.05 -2.86 -14.68
CA PHE A 253 11.15 -2.80 -15.83
C PHE A 253 10.71 -1.36 -16.14
N PHE A 254 10.42 -0.56 -15.11
CA PHE A 254 10.07 0.85 -15.27
C PHE A 254 11.29 1.78 -15.25
N SER A 255 12.24 1.48 -16.13
CA SER A 255 13.43 2.32 -16.38
C SER A 255 13.63 2.52 -17.87
N ALA A 256 14.36 3.57 -18.25
CA ALA A 256 14.78 3.83 -19.62
C ALA A 256 16.11 4.60 -19.66
N PHE A 257 16.80 4.55 -20.79
CA PHE A 257 18.00 5.36 -21.00
C PHE A 257 17.63 6.76 -21.49
N SER A 258 18.30 7.76 -20.94
CA SER A 258 18.17 9.14 -21.43
C SER A 258 18.81 9.25 -22.82
N LYS A 259 18.07 9.87 -23.76
CA LYS A 259 18.58 10.16 -25.11
C LYS A 259 19.83 11.06 -25.11
N GLN A 260 20.01 11.87 -24.08
CA GLN A 260 21.05 12.91 -23.99
C GLN A 260 22.27 12.51 -23.14
N GLY A 261 22.54 11.24 -22.91
CA GLY A 261 23.74 10.90 -22.13
C GLY A 261 23.84 9.45 -21.68
N GLY A 262 22.98 8.56 -22.19
CA GLY A 262 23.04 7.14 -21.86
C GLY A 262 22.78 6.80 -20.40
N LYS A 263 22.37 7.78 -19.57
CA LYS A 263 22.09 7.54 -18.16
C LYS A 263 20.75 6.84 -17.98
N LEU A 264 20.77 5.74 -17.24
CA LEU A 264 19.54 5.05 -16.84
C LEU A 264 18.76 5.92 -15.85
N TRP A 265 17.49 6.18 -16.14
CA TRP A 265 16.55 6.77 -15.20
C TRP A 265 15.42 5.79 -14.90
N CYS A 266 14.86 5.87 -13.71
CA CYS A 266 13.72 5.07 -13.28
C CYS A 266 12.53 5.98 -12.97
N ILE A 267 11.33 5.46 -13.17
CA ILE A 267 10.13 6.11 -12.65
C ILE A 267 10.23 6.17 -11.14
N ASP A 268 10.06 7.36 -10.58
CA ASP A 268 10.12 7.59 -9.14
C ASP A 268 8.74 7.87 -8.53
N ALA A 269 8.63 7.66 -7.21
CA ALA A 269 7.39 7.82 -6.48
C ALA A 269 6.88 9.27 -6.42
N THR A 270 7.79 10.24 -6.48
CA THR A 270 7.46 11.67 -6.42
C THR A 270 6.81 12.12 -7.71
N SER A 271 7.42 11.80 -8.85
CA SER A 271 6.88 12.06 -10.18
C SER A 271 5.50 11.42 -10.36
N LEU A 272 5.35 10.16 -9.96
CA LEU A 272 4.07 9.45 -10.02
C LEU A 272 3.00 10.12 -9.13
N THR A 273 3.34 10.46 -7.88
CA THR A 273 2.42 11.12 -6.95
C THR A 273 2.00 12.50 -7.46
N ASN A 274 2.94 13.28 -7.99
CA ASN A 274 2.65 14.61 -8.54
C ASN A 274 1.73 14.51 -9.77
N THR A 275 1.98 13.54 -10.64
CA THR A 275 1.11 13.26 -11.80
C THR A 275 -0.31 12.91 -11.35
N LEU A 276 -0.47 12.01 -10.37
CA LEU A 276 -1.79 11.67 -9.82
C LEU A 276 -2.52 12.90 -9.27
N ARG A 277 -1.83 13.79 -8.57
CA ARG A 277 -2.41 15.04 -8.03
C ARG A 277 -2.80 16.03 -9.14
N ILE A 278 -2.01 16.13 -10.20
CA ILE A 278 -2.33 16.95 -11.37
C ILE A 278 -3.62 16.43 -12.02
N VAL A 279 -3.71 15.12 -12.24
CA VAL A 279 -4.90 14.48 -12.82
C VAL A 279 -6.11 14.65 -11.90
N ALA A 280 -5.95 14.41 -10.60
CA ALA A 280 -7.02 14.62 -9.61
C ALA A 280 -7.57 16.06 -9.64
N ARG A 281 -6.69 17.05 -9.75
CA ARG A 281 -7.11 18.45 -9.91
C ARG A 281 -7.91 18.66 -11.19
N LYS A 282 -7.50 18.04 -12.29
CA LYS A 282 -8.22 18.16 -13.59
C LYS A 282 -9.62 17.55 -13.56
N VAL A 283 -9.83 16.50 -12.77
CA VAL A 283 -11.16 15.88 -12.60
C VAL A 283 -11.99 16.52 -11.48
N GLY A 284 -11.53 17.65 -10.89
CA GLY A 284 -12.34 18.46 -9.98
C GLY A 284 -12.10 18.27 -8.48
N PHE A 285 -11.08 17.49 -8.06
CA PHE A 285 -10.75 17.40 -6.63
C PHE A 285 -10.22 18.72 -6.09
N SER A 286 -10.69 19.11 -4.89
CA SER A 286 -10.27 20.34 -4.22
C SER A 286 -8.79 20.29 -3.80
N PRO A 287 -8.11 21.45 -3.65
CA PRO A 287 -6.72 21.52 -3.19
C PRO A 287 -6.46 20.74 -1.89
N ALA A 288 -7.41 20.76 -0.95
CA ALA A 288 -7.33 20.02 0.30
C ALA A 288 -7.34 18.48 0.10
N GLN A 289 -8.02 18.00 -0.94
CA GLN A 289 -8.08 16.57 -1.26
C GLN A 289 -6.85 16.07 -2.02
N LEU A 290 -6.09 16.95 -2.68
CA LEU A 290 -4.94 16.52 -3.48
C LEU A 290 -3.86 15.84 -2.65
N CYS A 291 -3.68 16.24 -1.38
CA CYS A 291 -2.71 15.58 -0.48
C CYS A 291 -3.09 14.13 -0.14
N CYS A 292 -4.34 13.73 -0.36
CA CYS A 292 -4.85 12.37 -0.15
C CYS A 292 -4.44 11.39 -1.26
N PHE A 293 -3.94 11.89 -2.41
CA PHE A 293 -3.46 11.06 -3.50
C PHE A 293 -1.96 10.76 -3.36
N SER A 294 -1.62 9.49 -3.50
CA SER A 294 -0.26 8.95 -3.48
C SER A 294 -0.16 7.70 -4.35
N THR A 295 1.03 7.13 -4.51
CA THR A 295 1.23 5.85 -5.22
C THR A 295 0.32 4.72 -4.70
N HIS A 296 -0.01 4.73 -3.41
CA HIS A 296 -0.91 3.74 -2.80
C HIS A 296 -2.38 3.91 -3.23
N SER A 297 -2.77 5.09 -3.71
CA SER A 297 -4.10 5.38 -4.23
C SER A 297 -4.45 4.56 -5.48
N LEU A 298 -3.45 4.09 -6.24
CA LEU A 298 -3.64 3.18 -7.37
C LEU A 298 -4.15 1.81 -6.89
N ARG A 299 -3.49 1.24 -5.88
CA ARG A 299 -3.91 -0.04 -5.28
C ARG A 299 -5.30 0.05 -4.65
N TYR A 300 -5.58 1.17 -3.99
CA TYR A 300 -6.88 1.47 -3.41
C TYR A 300 -7.95 1.56 -4.52
N GLY A 301 -7.66 2.34 -5.57
CA GLY A 301 -8.58 2.52 -6.70
C GLY A 301 -8.89 1.22 -7.43
N GLY A 302 -7.87 0.39 -7.73
CA GLY A 302 -8.06 -0.90 -8.34
C GLY A 302 -8.97 -1.82 -7.52
N ALA A 303 -8.72 -1.93 -6.20
CA ALA A 303 -9.58 -2.74 -5.32
C ALA A 303 -11.02 -2.22 -5.27
N SER A 304 -11.21 -0.90 -5.16
CA SER A 304 -12.54 -0.29 -5.18
C SER A 304 -13.27 -0.48 -6.50
N THR A 305 -12.55 -0.42 -7.62
CA THR A 305 -13.11 -0.65 -8.97
C THR A 305 -13.55 -2.11 -9.14
N LEU A 306 -12.75 -3.07 -8.70
CA LEU A 306 -13.13 -4.50 -8.73
C LEU A 306 -14.39 -4.75 -7.90
N LEU A 307 -14.48 -4.16 -6.70
CA LEU A 307 -15.66 -4.27 -5.87
C LEU A 307 -16.89 -3.64 -6.55
N ALA A 308 -16.74 -2.45 -7.13
CA ALA A 308 -17.82 -1.79 -7.87
C ALA A 308 -18.28 -2.61 -9.08
N ALA A 309 -17.37 -3.36 -9.72
CA ALA A 309 -17.67 -4.30 -10.79
C ALA A 309 -18.36 -5.60 -10.29
N GLY A 310 -18.52 -5.78 -8.99
CA GLY A 310 -19.18 -6.96 -8.40
C GLY A 310 -18.26 -8.16 -8.20
N VAL A 311 -16.93 -7.97 -8.28
CA VAL A 311 -15.96 -9.02 -7.98
C VAL A 311 -16.02 -9.39 -6.50
N ASP A 312 -16.01 -10.68 -6.21
CA ASP A 312 -16.08 -11.19 -4.83
C ASP A 312 -14.86 -10.75 -4.00
N LYS A 313 -15.12 -10.49 -2.72
CA LYS A 313 -14.10 -10.00 -1.79
C LYS A 313 -12.88 -10.93 -1.68
N TYR A 314 -13.05 -12.25 -1.76
CA TYR A 314 -11.96 -13.21 -1.68
C TYR A 314 -11.11 -13.17 -2.95
N GLN A 315 -11.73 -12.97 -4.12
CA GLN A 315 -11.02 -12.77 -5.38
C GLN A 315 -10.21 -11.47 -5.36
N ILE A 316 -10.78 -10.37 -4.80
CA ILE A 316 -10.06 -9.11 -4.60
C ILE A 316 -8.90 -9.31 -3.62
N GLN A 317 -9.12 -10.04 -2.52
CA GLN A 317 -8.09 -10.37 -1.54
C GLN A 317 -6.93 -11.13 -2.18
N LEU A 318 -7.24 -12.15 -2.98
CA LEU A 318 -6.25 -12.95 -3.71
C LEU A 318 -5.49 -12.08 -4.73
N ALA A 319 -6.21 -11.32 -5.57
CA ALA A 319 -5.60 -10.43 -6.57
C ALA A 319 -4.68 -9.39 -5.92
N GLY A 320 -5.05 -8.86 -4.77
CA GLY A 320 -4.21 -7.93 -4.01
C GLY A 320 -3.15 -8.60 -3.12
N ARG A 321 -3.13 -9.92 -3.02
CA ARG A 321 -2.18 -10.66 -2.19
C ARG A 321 -2.21 -10.21 -0.72
N TRP A 322 -3.42 -10.01 -0.17
CA TRP A 322 -3.62 -9.70 1.25
C TRP A 322 -3.76 -10.97 2.07
N LYS A 323 -2.91 -11.11 3.11
CA LYS A 323 -3.00 -12.23 4.08
C LYS A 323 -4.08 -12.04 5.16
N SER A 324 -4.69 -10.85 5.25
CA SER A 324 -5.68 -10.51 6.26
C SER A 324 -6.77 -9.62 5.67
N ASP A 325 -7.82 -9.37 6.44
CA ASP A 325 -8.94 -8.49 6.07
C ASP A 325 -8.58 -6.98 6.04
N ALA A 326 -7.29 -6.62 6.16
CA ALA A 326 -6.84 -5.23 6.10
C ALA A 326 -7.25 -4.51 4.79
N PHE A 327 -7.52 -5.24 3.72
CA PHE A 327 -8.03 -4.71 2.46
C PHE A 327 -9.47 -4.18 2.56
N MET A 328 -10.25 -4.64 3.54
CA MET A 328 -11.63 -4.17 3.75
C MET A 328 -11.70 -2.66 3.97
N THR A 329 -10.66 -2.06 4.57
CA THR A 329 -10.57 -0.59 4.71
C THR A 329 -10.58 0.16 3.38
N TYR A 330 -10.17 -0.48 2.30
CA TYR A 330 -10.21 0.09 0.94
C TYR A 330 -11.61 -0.03 0.33
N LEU A 331 -12.35 -1.06 0.70
CA LEU A 331 -13.68 -1.35 0.17
C LEU A 331 -14.76 -0.50 0.83
N LEU A 332 -14.62 -0.20 2.13
CA LEU A 332 -15.62 0.54 2.92
C LEU A 332 -15.84 2.00 2.45
N ALA A 333 -14.88 2.58 1.71
CA ALA A 333 -15.03 3.93 1.18
C ALA A 333 -15.64 3.97 -0.25
N CYS A 334 -16.11 2.84 -0.76
CA CYS A 334 -16.74 2.76 -2.08
C CYS A 334 -18.23 3.15 -1.96
N HIS A 335 -18.59 4.35 -2.41
CA HIS A 335 -19.98 4.86 -2.35
C HIS A 335 -20.95 3.96 -3.12
N SER A 336 -20.53 3.40 -4.26
CA SER A 336 -21.35 2.48 -5.06
C SER A 336 -21.70 1.18 -4.34
N LEU A 337 -20.89 0.73 -3.37
CA LEU A 337 -21.24 -0.43 -2.53
C LEU A 337 -22.44 -0.10 -1.65
N PHE A 338 -22.47 1.10 -1.08
CA PHE A 338 -23.58 1.51 -0.21
C PHE A 338 -24.89 1.63 -0.99
N GLU A 339 -24.86 2.22 -2.19
CA GLU A 339 -26.03 2.31 -3.08
C GLU A 339 -26.56 0.93 -3.49
N ARG A 340 -25.66 0.00 -3.86
CA ARG A 340 -26.04 -1.38 -4.20
C ARG A 340 -26.61 -2.14 -2.99
N THR A 341 -26.07 -1.91 -1.81
CA THR A 341 -26.57 -2.52 -0.57
C THR A 341 -27.97 -2.01 -0.25
N GLN A 342 -28.23 -0.72 -0.45
CA GLN A 342 -29.56 -0.15 -0.25
C GLN A 342 -30.58 -0.66 -1.28
N ALA A 343 -30.17 -0.77 -2.56
CA ALA A 343 -31.01 -1.36 -3.59
C ALA A 343 -31.36 -2.82 -3.25
N ALA A 344 -30.36 -3.62 -2.85
CA ALA A 344 -30.59 -5.02 -2.44
C ALA A 344 -31.50 -5.14 -1.20
N LEU A 345 -31.38 -4.22 -0.23
CA LEU A 345 -32.29 -4.18 0.93
C LEU A 345 -33.69 -3.81 0.51
N ALA A 346 -33.88 -2.89 -0.42
CA ALA A 346 -35.20 -2.54 -0.95
C ALA A 346 -35.83 -3.73 -1.66
N ASP A 347 -35.09 -4.45 -2.50
CA ASP A 347 -35.57 -5.66 -3.18
C ASP A 347 -35.87 -6.79 -2.22
N ALA A 348 -35.05 -7.02 -1.19
CA ALA A 348 -35.25 -8.03 -0.17
C ALA A 348 -36.50 -7.74 0.67
N SER A 349 -36.76 -6.48 1.02
CA SER A 349 -37.99 -6.10 1.76
C SER A 349 -39.26 -6.36 0.96
N MET A 350 -39.25 -6.12 -0.34
CA MET A 350 -40.35 -6.43 -1.25
C MET A 350 -40.60 -7.94 -1.35
N LEU A 351 -39.58 -8.77 -1.41
CA LEU A 351 -39.67 -10.22 -1.43
C LEU A 351 -40.27 -10.77 -0.12
N THR A 352 -39.85 -10.24 1.03
CA THR A 352 -40.33 -10.67 2.35
C THR A 352 -41.79 -10.31 2.55
N CYS A 353 -42.24 -9.15 2.13
CA CYS A 353 -43.67 -8.78 2.17
C CYS A 353 -44.54 -9.68 1.29
N ARG A 354 -44.08 -10.04 0.09
CA ARG A 354 -44.81 -10.95 -0.83
C ARG A 354 -44.91 -12.38 -0.27
N SER A 355 -43.82 -12.88 0.34
CA SER A 355 -43.87 -14.25 0.93
C SER A 355 -44.73 -14.32 2.18
N ILE A 356 -44.76 -13.29 3.01
CA ILE A 356 -45.66 -13.23 4.19
C ILE A 356 -47.12 -13.17 3.76
N LEU A 357 -47.48 -12.38 2.76
CA LEU A 357 -48.81 -12.26 2.24
C LEU A 357 -49.32 -13.55 1.57
N GLN A 358 -48.47 -14.37 0.98
CA GLN A 358 -48.83 -15.66 0.39
C GLN A 358 -49.02 -16.77 1.43
N VAL A 359 -48.36 -16.71 2.57
CA VAL A 359 -48.50 -17.69 3.66
C VAL A 359 -49.76 -17.42 4.49
N SER A 360 -50.20 -16.17 4.59
CA SER A 360 -51.44 -15.80 5.28
C SER A 360 -52.74 -15.98 4.46
N ALA A 361 -52.59 -16.35 3.18
CA ALA A 361 -53.72 -16.60 2.27
C ALA A 361 -53.96 -18.11 2.01
N ARG A 362 -53.31 -18.99 2.77
CA ARG A 362 -53.57 -20.42 2.85
C ARG A 362 -54.01 -20.79 4.27
#